data_4ffa333606acbaba747a3ccfeaab936b
#
_entry.id   4ffa333606acbaba747a3ccfeaab936b
#
_cell.length_a   1.000
_cell.length_b   1.000
_cell.length_c   1.000
_cell.angle_alpha   90.00
_cell.angle_beta   90.00
_cell.angle_gamma   90.00
#
_symmetry.space_group_name_H-M   'P 1'
#
loop_
_entity.id
_entity.type
_entity.pdbx_description
1 polymer ?
#
loop_
_entity_poly.entity_id
_entity_poly.type
_entity_poly.pdbx_seq_one_letter_code
_entity_poly.pdbx_strand_id
1 'polypeptide(L)'
;NCVYGLDADLIMLSLISDSKIHLLRETTEYRIEGYDSEYVYLDITRLKNLIINNIKPSVYKLDDTTLINDYIFICFFLGNDFISHTPTINLRYDGLDVLTRIYKSLCEKNLGYYSLIDIENDDLININGLKDYIYELSKDEDIRIKGILTIRDNQQHKYTRIYKNTNDIKKLEELMNHKPILDRVEERRIFYDMKYWRTNYYMKYLFDHCYSPAYDEILKCKTNDMCNDYLKSLYWCTHYYFKGCIA
;
A
#
# COMPACT_ATOMS: atom_id res chain seq x y z
N ASN A 1 -16.16 -15.32 -17.80
CA ASN A 1 -15.90 -14.01 -18.39
C ASN A 1 -14.39 -13.80 -18.54
N CYS A 2 -13.96 -13.20 -19.65
CA CYS A 2 -12.57 -12.81 -19.86
C CYS A 2 -12.50 -11.28 -19.93
N VAL A 3 -11.60 -10.69 -19.14
CA VAL A 3 -11.35 -9.24 -19.12
C VAL A 3 -9.90 -9.03 -19.54
N TYR A 4 -9.69 -8.18 -20.54
CA TYR A 4 -8.35 -7.82 -21.02
C TYR A 4 -7.90 -6.51 -20.38
N GLY A 5 -6.72 -6.48 -19.80
CA GLY A 5 -6.12 -5.27 -19.26
C GLY A 5 -4.86 -5.54 -18.44
N LEU A 6 -4.04 -4.48 -18.31
CA LEU A 6 -2.74 -4.53 -17.61
C LEU A 6 -2.81 -3.94 -16.19
N ASP A 7 -3.90 -3.25 -15.87
CA ASP A 7 -4.05 -2.50 -14.64
C ASP A 7 -4.24 -3.42 -13.43
N ALA A 8 -3.55 -3.11 -12.34
CA ALA A 8 -3.66 -3.84 -11.07
C ALA A 8 -5.04 -3.68 -10.42
N ASP A 9 -5.73 -2.56 -10.66
CA ASP A 9 -7.08 -2.30 -10.14
C ASP A 9 -8.10 -3.29 -10.68
N LEU A 10 -7.90 -3.80 -11.91
CA LEU A 10 -8.74 -4.86 -12.48
C LEU A 10 -8.72 -6.14 -11.65
N ILE A 11 -7.60 -6.44 -10.97
CA ILE A 11 -7.51 -7.58 -10.06
C ILE A 11 -8.44 -7.36 -8.87
N MET A 12 -8.36 -6.19 -8.24
CA MET A 12 -9.16 -5.86 -7.06
C MET A 12 -10.66 -5.84 -7.39
N LEU A 13 -11.04 -5.19 -8.49
CA LEU A 13 -12.43 -5.15 -8.96
C LEU A 13 -12.96 -6.55 -9.33
N SER A 14 -12.10 -7.40 -9.91
CA SER A 14 -12.48 -8.78 -10.24
C SER A 14 -12.65 -9.66 -8.99
N LEU A 15 -11.89 -9.40 -7.92
CA LEU A 15 -12.02 -10.12 -6.65
C LEU A 15 -13.35 -9.83 -5.94
N ILE A 16 -13.92 -8.64 -6.11
CA ILE A 16 -15.24 -8.25 -5.56
C ILE A 16 -16.37 -8.92 -6.33
N SER A 17 -16.17 -9.16 -7.63
CA SER A 17 -17.22 -9.69 -8.50
C SER A 17 -17.61 -11.12 -8.12
N ASP A 18 -18.91 -11.41 -8.17
CA ASP A 18 -19.46 -12.78 -8.04
C ASP A 18 -19.28 -13.62 -9.32
N SER A 19 -18.85 -12.98 -10.40
CA SER A 19 -18.66 -13.65 -11.71
C SER A 19 -17.33 -14.40 -11.74
N LYS A 20 -17.33 -15.55 -12.42
CA LYS A 20 -16.08 -16.22 -12.74
C LYS A 20 -15.34 -15.42 -13.81
N ILE A 21 -14.21 -14.80 -13.42
CA ILE A 21 -13.41 -13.91 -14.26
C ILE A 21 -12.01 -14.51 -14.46
N HIS A 22 -11.52 -14.39 -15.68
CA HIS A 22 -10.11 -14.57 -16.04
C HIS A 22 -9.59 -13.24 -16.58
N LEU A 23 -8.52 -12.72 -15.99
CA LEU A 23 -7.83 -11.56 -16.54
C LEU A 23 -6.80 -12.05 -17.56
N LEU A 24 -6.88 -11.48 -18.76
CA LEU A 24 -5.91 -11.67 -19.83
C LEU A 24 -5.01 -10.46 -19.93
N ARG A 25 -3.71 -10.67 -19.98
CA ARG A 25 -2.75 -9.62 -20.24
C ARG A 25 -1.59 -10.08 -21.11
N GLU A 26 -0.91 -9.17 -21.71
CA GLU A 26 0.32 -9.42 -22.44
C GLU A 26 1.44 -9.79 -21.46
N THR A 27 2.33 -10.69 -21.91
CA THR A 27 3.57 -11.01 -21.23
C THR A 27 4.52 -9.83 -21.46
N THR A 28 4.55 -8.89 -20.52
CA THR A 28 5.49 -7.76 -20.55
C THR A 28 6.86 -8.21 -20.06
N GLU A 29 7.73 -7.28 -19.67
CA GLU A 29 9.14 -7.46 -19.24
C GLU A 29 9.37 -8.58 -18.20
N TYR A 30 8.34 -9.00 -17.48
CA TYR A 30 8.38 -10.12 -16.55
C TYR A 30 8.06 -11.42 -17.28
N ARG A 31 9.03 -11.92 -18.06
CA ARG A 31 8.94 -13.26 -18.63
C ARG A 31 8.92 -14.26 -17.49
N ILE A 32 7.84 -15.04 -17.40
CA ILE A 32 7.81 -16.21 -16.53
C ILE A 32 8.75 -17.21 -17.18
N GLU A 33 9.86 -17.58 -16.50
CA GLU A 33 10.81 -18.55 -17.01
C GLU A 33 10.09 -19.83 -17.46
N GLY A 34 10.35 -20.25 -18.70
CA GLY A 34 9.71 -21.44 -19.29
C GLY A 34 8.36 -21.19 -19.96
N TYR A 35 7.89 -19.95 -20.06
CA TYR A 35 6.65 -19.60 -20.75
C TYR A 35 6.93 -18.70 -21.97
N ASP A 36 6.65 -19.22 -23.16
CA ASP A 36 6.93 -18.55 -24.45
C ASP A 36 5.64 -18.02 -25.11
N SER A 37 4.62 -17.68 -24.30
CA SER A 37 3.35 -17.15 -24.78
C SER A 37 3.33 -15.63 -24.72
N GLU A 38 2.75 -14.99 -25.74
CA GLU A 38 2.52 -13.53 -25.75
C GLU A 38 1.51 -13.09 -24.68
N TYR A 39 0.66 -14.00 -24.21
CA TYR A 39 -0.41 -13.69 -23.24
C TYR A 39 -0.36 -14.63 -22.05
N VAL A 40 -0.75 -14.08 -20.90
CA VAL A 40 -0.94 -14.83 -19.65
C VAL A 40 -2.35 -14.60 -19.12
N TYR A 41 -2.90 -15.63 -18.49
CA TYR A 41 -4.19 -15.60 -17.82
C TYR A 41 -4.02 -15.66 -16.32
N LEU A 42 -4.74 -14.79 -15.61
CA LEU A 42 -4.91 -14.87 -14.16
C LEU A 42 -6.33 -15.38 -13.85
N ASP A 43 -6.42 -16.56 -13.25
CA ASP A 43 -7.68 -17.10 -12.74
C ASP A 43 -8.01 -16.44 -11.40
N ILE A 44 -8.99 -15.54 -11.41
CA ILE A 44 -9.42 -14.78 -10.25
C ILE A 44 -10.02 -15.67 -9.17
N THR A 45 -10.74 -16.74 -9.53
CA THR A 45 -11.31 -17.68 -8.55
C THR A 45 -10.19 -18.38 -7.78
N ARG A 46 -9.14 -18.81 -8.48
CA ARG A 46 -7.98 -19.43 -7.84
C ARG A 46 -7.21 -18.42 -6.97
N LEU A 47 -7.03 -17.19 -7.46
CA LEU A 47 -6.39 -16.13 -6.70
C LEU A 47 -7.18 -15.82 -5.41
N LYS A 48 -8.52 -15.69 -5.50
CA LYS A 48 -9.39 -15.47 -4.35
C LYS A 48 -9.20 -16.54 -3.27
N ASN A 49 -9.18 -17.82 -3.68
CA ASN A 49 -8.95 -18.93 -2.76
C ASN A 49 -7.55 -18.91 -2.12
N LEU A 50 -6.52 -18.53 -2.89
CA LEU A 50 -5.16 -18.41 -2.36
C LEU A 50 -5.04 -17.27 -1.34
N ILE A 51 -5.68 -16.13 -1.61
CA ILE A 51 -5.75 -15.00 -0.66
C ILE A 51 -6.45 -15.46 0.63
N ILE A 52 -7.65 -16.04 0.52
CA ILE A 52 -8.40 -16.54 1.67
C ILE A 52 -7.54 -17.50 2.51
N ASN A 53 -6.93 -18.49 1.89
CA ASN A 53 -6.09 -19.47 2.60
C ASN A 53 -4.87 -18.81 3.29
N ASN A 54 -4.34 -17.74 2.71
CA ASN A 54 -3.20 -17.03 3.27
C ASN A 54 -3.58 -16.14 4.45
N ILE A 55 -4.69 -15.37 4.34
CA ILE A 55 -5.01 -14.33 5.33
C ILE A 55 -6.05 -14.77 6.36
N LYS A 56 -6.78 -15.86 6.15
CA LYS A 56 -7.83 -16.34 7.05
C LYS A 56 -7.24 -16.76 8.41
N PRO A 57 -7.66 -16.11 9.51
CA PRO A 57 -7.24 -16.52 10.85
C PRO A 57 -7.87 -17.84 11.26
N SER A 58 -7.23 -18.57 12.16
CA SER A 58 -7.74 -19.87 12.68
C SER A 58 -9.09 -19.77 13.37
N VAL A 59 -9.42 -18.62 13.95
CA VAL A 59 -10.66 -18.35 14.71
C VAL A 59 -11.66 -17.49 13.94
N TYR A 60 -11.49 -17.34 12.59
CA TYR A 60 -12.37 -16.50 11.77
C TYR A 60 -13.81 -17.05 11.71
N LYS A 61 -14.81 -16.20 11.98
CA LYS A 61 -16.22 -16.57 12.08
C LYS A 61 -17.13 -15.82 11.11
N LEU A 62 -16.58 -14.88 10.35
CA LEU A 62 -17.28 -14.20 9.26
C LEU A 62 -17.13 -14.98 7.96
N ASP A 63 -17.84 -14.56 6.93
CA ASP A 63 -17.77 -15.21 5.62
C ASP A 63 -16.51 -14.83 4.83
N ASP A 64 -16.21 -15.60 3.80
CA ASP A 64 -15.03 -15.38 2.97
C ASP A 64 -15.18 -14.13 2.09
N THR A 65 -16.38 -13.63 1.84
CA THR A 65 -16.63 -12.39 1.11
C THR A 65 -16.21 -11.20 1.94
N THR A 66 -16.58 -11.15 3.22
CA THR A 66 -16.10 -10.13 4.16
C THR A 66 -14.57 -10.12 4.22
N LEU A 67 -13.94 -11.30 4.28
CA LEU A 67 -12.48 -11.42 4.31
C LEU A 67 -11.81 -10.81 3.06
N ILE A 68 -12.38 -11.06 1.89
CA ILE A 68 -11.87 -10.49 0.63
C ILE A 68 -12.09 -8.97 0.58
N ASN A 69 -13.24 -8.49 1.05
CA ASN A 69 -13.53 -7.06 1.09
C ASN A 69 -12.55 -6.33 2.02
N ASP A 70 -12.30 -6.88 3.20
CA ASP A 70 -11.31 -6.36 4.13
C ASP A 70 -9.89 -6.39 3.53
N TYR A 71 -9.53 -7.47 2.82
CA TYR A 71 -8.25 -7.57 2.13
C TYR A 71 -8.08 -6.46 1.08
N ILE A 72 -9.09 -6.20 0.26
CA ILE A 72 -9.04 -5.13 -0.74
C ILE A 72 -8.92 -3.78 -0.06
N PHE A 73 -9.70 -3.54 1.00
CA PHE A 73 -9.63 -2.30 1.75
C PHE A 73 -8.24 -2.04 2.36
N ILE A 74 -7.61 -3.04 2.96
CA ILE A 74 -6.25 -2.88 3.51
C ILE A 74 -5.21 -2.66 2.41
N CYS A 75 -5.42 -3.16 1.20
CA CYS A 75 -4.55 -2.88 0.07
C CYS A 75 -4.54 -1.40 -0.34
N PHE A 76 -5.59 -0.62 -0.02
CA PHE A 76 -5.60 0.83 -0.30
C PHE A 76 -4.49 1.57 0.45
N PHE A 77 -4.02 1.08 1.60
CA PHE A 77 -2.88 1.65 2.31
C PHE A 77 -1.53 1.48 1.58
N LEU A 78 -1.46 0.58 0.60
CA LEU A 78 -0.31 0.44 -0.30
C LEU A 78 -0.27 1.52 -1.38
N GLY A 79 -1.35 2.29 -1.51
CA GLY A 79 -1.56 3.29 -2.55
C GLY A 79 -2.21 2.72 -3.81
N ASN A 80 -2.96 3.55 -4.48
CA ASN A 80 -3.55 3.32 -5.80
C ASN A 80 -3.61 4.65 -6.57
N ASP A 81 -4.31 4.71 -7.68
CA ASP A 81 -4.42 5.91 -8.52
C ASP A 81 -5.09 7.10 -7.81
N PHE A 82 -5.84 6.84 -6.74
CA PHE A 82 -6.62 7.87 -6.02
C PHE A 82 -6.03 8.25 -4.67
N ILE A 83 -5.32 7.34 -4.01
CA ILE A 83 -4.81 7.51 -2.65
C ILE A 83 -3.32 7.18 -2.62
N SER A 84 -2.51 8.06 -2.05
CA SER A 84 -1.10 7.82 -1.82
C SER A 84 -0.88 6.72 -0.78
N HIS A 85 0.19 5.94 -0.92
CA HIS A 85 0.58 4.97 0.11
C HIS A 85 0.98 5.69 1.41
N THR A 86 0.79 5.02 2.54
CA THR A 86 1.29 5.53 3.82
C THR A 86 2.83 5.47 3.86
N PRO A 87 3.51 6.42 4.51
CA PRO A 87 4.97 6.55 4.43
C PRO A 87 5.75 5.29 4.83
N THR A 88 5.18 4.49 5.74
CA THR A 88 5.83 3.32 6.32
C THR A 88 5.36 2.00 5.74
N ILE A 89 4.43 2.05 4.79
CA ILE A 89 3.85 0.87 4.14
C ILE A 89 4.12 0.97 2.64
N ASN A 90 4.95 0.09 2.14
CA ASN A 90 5.29 0.03 0.73
C ASN A 90 5.36 -1.44 0.28
N LEU A 91 4.77 -1.74 -0.87
CA LEU A 91 4.74 -3.10 -1.41
C LEU A 91 6.13 -3.71 -1.59
N ARG A 92 7.14 -2.88 -1.93
CA ARG A 92 8.53 -3.32 -2.12
C ARG A 92 9.27 -3.67 -0.82
N TYR A 93 8.69 -3.33 0.35
CA TYR A 93 9.30 -3.50 1.67
C TYR A 93 8.33 -4.22 2.60
N ASP A 94 7.79 -5.34 2.15
CA ASP A 94 6.90 -6.24 2.90
C ASP A 94 5.62 -5.55 3.44
N GLY A 95 5.19 -4.45 2.80
CA GLY A 95 4.03 -3.68 3.24
C GLY A 95 2.75 -4.52 3.32
N LEU A 96 2.50 -5.39 2.33
CA LEU A 96 1.33 -6.26 2.33
C LEU A 96 1.36 -7.27 3.47
N ASP A 97 2.53 -7.85 3.77
CA ASP A 97 2.69 -8.81 4.88
C ASP A 97 2.46 -8.14 6.24
N VAL A 98 2.91 -6.89 6.39
CA VAL A 98 2.64 -6.10 7.60
C VAL A 98 1.14 -5.88 7.76
N LEU A 99 0.45 -5.44 6.71
CA LEU A 99 -0.98 -5.15 6.73
C LEU A 99 -1.80 -6.40 7.06
N THR A 100 -1.53 -7.52 6.39
CA THR A 100 -2.27 -8.78 6.59
C THR A 100 -2.00 -9.39 7.96
N ARG A 101 -0.78 -9.29 8.48
CA ARG A 101 -0.43 -9.76 9.83
C ARG A 101 -1.18 -9.00 10.93
N ILE A 102 -1.29 -7.67 10.80
CA ILE A 102 -2.07 -6.85 11.75
C ILE A 102 -3.54 -7.23 11.69
N TYR A 103 -4.10 -7.39 10.49
CA TYR A 103 -5.48 -7.82 10.31
C TYR A 103 -5.76 -9.17 11.02
N LYS A 104 -4.92 -10.18 10.79
CA LYS A 104 -5.03 -11.49 11.45
C LYS A 104 -5.02 -11.35 12.97
N SER A 105 -4.09 -10.59 13.52
CA SER A 105 -3.98 -10.36 14.96
C SER A 105 -5.24 -9.71 15.55
N LEU A 106 -5.85 -8.76 14.83
CA LEU A 106 -7.09 -8.11 15.26
C LEU A 106 -8.29 -9.07 15.17
N CYS A 107 -8.37 -9.89 14.13
CA CYS A 107 -9.38 -10.94 14.05
C CYS A 107 -9.31 -11.91 15.25
N GLU A 108 -8.10 -12.34 15.63
CA GLU A 108 -7.88 -13.22 16.78
C GLU A 108 -8.25 -12.55 18.09
N LYS A 109 -7.88 -11.30 18.31
CA LYS A 109 -8.25 -10.51 19.50
C LYS A 109 -9.75 -10.33 19.63
N ASN A 110 -10.48 -10.24 18.53
CA ASN A 110 -11.93 -10.06 18.49
C ASN A 110 -12.70 -11.39 18.31
N LEU A 111 -12.09 -12.51 18.68
CA LEU A 111 -12.71 -13.84 18.64
C LEU A 111 -13.26 -14.23 17.25
N GLY A 112 -12.70 -13.69 16.19
CA GLY A 112 -13.07 -13.96 14.81
C GLY A 112 -14.19 -13.10 14.23
N TYR A 113 -14.69 -12.11 14.95
CA TYR A 113 -15.77 -11.20 14.52
C TYR A 113 -15.28 -9.81 14.08
N TYR A 114 -14.02 -9.68 13.73
CA TYR A 114 -13.46 -8.42 13.29
C TYR A 114 -13.63 -8.21 11.78
N SER A 115 -14.13 -7.03 11.38
CA SER A 115 -14.22 -6.60 9.98
C SER A 115 -13.91 -5.11 9.86
N LEU A 116 -13.43 -4.72 8.67
CA LEU A 116 -13.18 -3.33 8.28
C LEU A 116 -14.27 -2.80 7.36
N ILE A 117 -14.87 -3.68 6.56
CA ILE A 117 -15.91 -3.36 5.59
C ILE A 117 -17.22 -4.05 5.97
N ASP A 118 -18.29 -3.28 5.91
CA ASP A 118 -19.66 -3.73 6.05
C ASP A 118 -20.48 -3.23 4.85
N ILE A 119 -20.70 -4.10 3.87
CA ILE A 119 -21.38 -3.75 2.61
C ILE A 119 -22.87 -3.43 2.83
N GLU A 120 -23.48 -3.93 3.89
CA GLU A 120 -24.88 -3.69 4.23
C GLU A 120 -25.10 -2.30 4.83
N ASN A 121 -24.04 -1.70 5.36
CA ASN A 121 -24.08 -0.35 5.92
C ASN A 121 -23.80 0.70 4.85
N ASP A 122 -24.53 1.82 4.89
CA ASP A 122 -24.36 2.93 3.96
C ASP A 122 -22.95 3.54 4.03
N ASP A 123 -22.35 3.56 5.22
CA ASP A 123 -20.99 4.08 5.45
C ASP A 123 -19.91 3.11 4.98
N LEU A 124 -20.22 1.88 4.65
CA LEU A 124 -19.31 0.80 4.23
C LEU A 124 -18.15 0.50 5.18
N ILE A 125 -17.57 1.51 5.80
CA ILE A 125 -16.38 1.38 6.66
C ILE A 125 -16.78 1.21 8.12
N ASN A 126 -16.37 0.11 8.74
CA ASN A 126 -16.46 -0.06 10.18
C ASN A 126 -15.43 0.85 10.87
N ILE A 127 -15.87 2.04 11.28
CA ILE A 127 -15.00 3.09 11.86
C ILE A 127 -14.26 2.61 13.11
N ASN A 128 -14.89 1.78 13.95
CA ASN A 128 -14.24 1.25 15.15
C ASN A 128 -13.15 0.23 14.77
N GLY A 129 -13.45 -0.66 13.84
CA GLY A 129 -12.46 -1.57 13.28
C GLY A 129 -11.29 -0.83 12.63
N LEU A 130 -11.58 0.23 11.86
CA LEU A 130 -10.53 1.06 11.24
C LEU A 130 -9.64 1.76 12.28
N LYS A 131 -10.23 2.30 13.36
CA LYS A 131 -9.46 2.92 14.46
C LYS A 131 -8.50 1.92 15.10
N ASP A 132 -8.99 0.72 15.40
CA ASP A 132 -8.15 -0.35 15.98
C ASP A 132 -7.04 -0.75 15.02
N TYR A 133 -7.36 -0.85 13.72
CA TYR A 133 -6.38 -1.19 12.69
C TYR A 133 -5.26 -0.15 12.57
N ILE A 134 -5.63 1.13 12.46
CA ILE A 134 -4.66 2.23 12.37
C ILE A 134 -3.82 2.31 13.65
N TYR A 135 -4.42 2.11 14.81
CA TYR A 135 -3.71 2.10 16.09
C TYR A 135 -2.65 0.99 16.15
N GLU A 136 -3.01 -0.25 15.79
CA GLU A 136 -2.05 -1.35 15.74
C GLU A 136 -0.95 -1.09 14.69
N LEU A 137 -1.32 -0.54 13.53
CA LEU A 137 -0.38 -0.18 12.47
C LEU A 137 0.63 0.88 12.92
N SER A 138 0.23 1.82 13.77
CA SER A 138 1.09 2.91 14.24
C SER A 138 2.17 2.49 15.24
N LYS A 139 1.97 1.38 15.97
CA LYS A 139 2.86 0.96 17.09
C LYS A 139 4.31 0.76 16.66
N ASP A 140 4.52 0.12 15.53
CA ASP A 140 5.86 -0.26 15.05
C ASP A 140 6.36 0.65 13.91
N GLU A 141 5.72 1.80 13.72
CA GLU A 141 6.01 2.69 12.59
C GLU A 141 7.47 3.14 12.56
N ASP A 142 8.04 3.53 13.70
CA ASP A 142 9.44 3.95 13.80
C ASP A 142 10.41 2.81 13.48
N ILE A 143 10.06 1.59 13.86
CA ILE A 143 10.88 0.40 13.57
C ILE A 143 10.84 0.11 12.07
N ARG A 144 9.67 0.17 11.46
CA ARG A 144 9.52 -0.05 10.01
C ARG A 144 10.30 0.97 9.20
N ILE A 145 10.18 2.26 9.52
CA ILE A 145 10.94 3.31 8.84
C ILE A 145 12.44 3.05 8.92
N LYS A 146 12.97 2.72 10.10
CA LYS A 146 14.40 2.41 10.25
C LYS A 146 14.82 1.22 9.38
N GLY A 147 13.98 0.18 9.34
CA GLY A 147 14.22 -0.98 8.49
C GLY A 147 14.27 -0.61 7.00
N ILE A 148 13.29 0.15 6.52
CA ILE A 148 13.23 0.63 5.13
C ILE A 148 14.46 1.48 4.78
N LEU A 149 14.83 2.44 5.65
CA LEU A 149 16.00 3.30 5.43
C LEU A 149 17.29 2.47 5.33
N THR A 150 17.44 1.45 6.17
CA THR A 150 18.61 0.54 6.14
C THR A 150 18.67 -0.22 4.80
N ILE A 151 17.54 -0.75 4.33
CA ILE A 151 17.47 -1.43 3.03
C ILE A 151 17.85 -0.47 1.90
N ARG A 152 17.28 0.74 1.91
CA ARG A 152 17.54 1.76 0.91
C ARG A 152 19.00 2.25 0.93
N ASP A 153 19.62 2.37 2.10
CA ASP A 153 21.05 2.69 2.21
C ASP A 153 21.91 1.60 1.55
N ASN A 154 21.62 0.33 1.82
CA ASN A 154 22.32 -0.78 1.20
C ASN A 154 22.15 -0.80 -0.33
N GLN A 155 20.93 -0.54 -0.81
CA GLN A 155 20.65 -0.43 -2.25
C GLN A 155 21.43 0.74 -2.87
N GLN A 156 21.42 1.91 -2.26
CA GLN A 156 22.16 3.07 -2.73
C GLN A 156 23.67 2.77 -2.81
N HIS A 157 24.24 2.17 -1.77
CA HIS A 157 25.66 1.78 -1.77
C HIS A 157 25.99 0.79 -2.91
N LYS A 158 25.13 -0.22 -3.10
CA LYS A 158 25.28 -1.19 -4.18
C LYS A 158 25.27 -0.53 -5.55
N TYR A 159 24.25 0.26 -5.85
CA TYR A 159 24.11 0.90 -7.17
C TYR A 159 25.16 2.01 -7.39
N THR A 160 25.52 2.77 -6.36
CA THR A 160 26.63 3.74 -6.47
C THR A 160 27.94 3.04 -6.86
N ARG A 161 28.22 1.84 -6.31
CA ARG A 161 29.41 1.07 -6.68
C ARG A 161 29.34 0.57 -8.13
N ILE A 162 28.18 0.09 -8.59
CA ILE A 162 27.99 -0.42 -9.95
C ILE A 162 28.22 0.68 -10.98
N TYR A 163 27.69 1.87 -10.73
CA TYR A 163 27.74 2.97 -11.70
C TYR A 163 28.95 3.92 -11.52
N LYS A 164 29.79 3.65 -10.52
CA LYS A 164 31.01 4.44 -10.31
C LYS A 164 31.96 4.30 -11.52
N ASN A 165 32.27 5.43 -12.14
CA ASN A 165 33.22 5.51 -13.28
C ASN A 165 32.79 4.67 -14.51
N THR A 166 31.48 4.49 -14.75
CA THR A 166 31.04 3.83 -15.98
C THR A 166 30.97 4.81 -17.14
N ASN A 167 31.54 4.41 -18.28
CA ASN A 167 31.38 5.11 -19.57
C ASN A 167 30.53 4.30 -20.56
N ASP A 168 29.94 3.21 -20.10
CA ASP A 168 29.09 2.35 -20.89
C ASP A 168 27.68 2.98 -21.01
N ILE A 169 27.26 3.25 -22.24
CA ILE A 169 25.97 3.89 -22.53
C ILE A 169 24.79 3.07 -21.98
N LYS A 170 24.81 1.75 -22.12
CA LYS A 170 23.75 0.88 -21.60
C LYS A 170 23.64 0.98 -20.08
N LYS A 171 24.76 1.04 -19.37
CA LYS A 171 24.76 1.25 -17.92
C LYS A 171 24.29 2.63 -17.52
N LEU A 172 24.52 3.65 -18.34
CA LEU A 172 23.99 4.99 -18.11
C LEU A 172 22.46 5.04 -18.29
N GLU A 173 21.94 4.30 -19.28
CA GLU A 173 20.48 4.13 -19.45
C GLU A 173 19.87 3.39 -18.25
N GLU A 174 20.47 2.29 -17.81
CA GLU A 174 20.07 1.58 -16.58
C GLU A 174 20.16 2.47 -15.33
N LEU A 175 21.13 3.38 -15.27
CA LEU A 175 21.25 4.33 -14.17
C LEU A 175 20.01 5.21 -14.02
N MET A 176 19.40 5.61 -15.12
CA MET A 176 18.18 6.43 -15.10
C MET A 176 17.03 5.68 -14.42
N ASN A 177 16.90 4.37 -14.64
CA ASN A 177 15.90 3.53 -13.98
C ASN A 177 16.14 3.40 -12.47
N HIS A 178 17.40 3.57 -12.03
CA HIS A 178 17.78 3.50 -10.61
C HIS A 178 17.88 4.89 -9.94
N LYS A 179 17.56 5.97 -10.65
CA LYS A 179 17.58 7.33 -10.10
C LYS A 179 16.81 7.46 -8.78
N PRO A 180 15.59 6.91 -8.62
CA PRO A 180 14.86 7.00 -7.34
C PRO A 180 15.55 6.31 -6.16
N ILE A 181 16.49 5.39 -6.42
CA ILE A 181 17.27 4.71 -5.37
C ILE A 181 18.51 5.55 -5.01
N LEU A 182 19.06 6.28 -5.98
CA LEU A 182 20.30 7.05 -5.82
C LEU A 182 20.04 8.48 -5.33
N ASP A 183 18.98 9.11 -5.83
CA ASP A 183 18.56 10.45 -5.41
C ASP A 183 17.65 10.38 -4.21
N ARG A 184 18.22 10.59 -3.03
CA ARG A 184 17.52 10.49 -1.73
C ARG A 184 17.59 11.79 -0.94
N VAL A 185 17.74 12.91 -1.61
CA VAL A 185 17.91 14.22 -0.95
C VAL A 185 16.70 14.52 -0.07
N GLU A 186 15.48 14.39 -0.59
CA GLU A 186 14.25 14.67 0.16
C GLU A 186 14.01 13.66 1.28
N GLU A 187 14.26 12.37 1.01
CA GLU A 187 14.15 11.34 2.04
C GLU A 187 15.09 11.63 3.21
N ARG A 188 16.34 11.97 2.93
CA ARG A 188 17.32 12.33 3.98
C ARG A 188 16.93 13.60 4.73
N ARG A 189 16.29 14.55 4.07
CA ARG A 189 15.78 15.76 4.70
C ARG A 189 14.67 15.45 5.71
N ILE A 190 13.78 14.52 5.38
CA ILE A 190 12.69 14.09 6.27
C ILE A 190 13.24 13.29 7.47
N PHE A 191 14.15 12.36 7.21
CA PHE A 191 14.62 11.36 8.18
C PHE A 191 16.02 11.66 8.76
N TYR A 192 16.54 12.91 8.62
CA TYR A 192 17.83 13.25 9.19
C TYR A 192 17.89 13.09 10.71
N ASP A 193 16.76 13.35 11.40
CA ASP A 193 16.57 13.10 12.81
C ASP A 193 15.31 12.25 13.03
N MET A 194 15.52 10.99 13.37
CA MET A 194 14.43 10.02 13.57
C MET A 194 13.48 10.38 14.69
N LYS A 195 13.87 11.23 15.63
CA LYS A 195 12.99 11.68 16.72
C LYS A 195 11.88 12.59 16.20
N TYR A 196 12.17 13.37 15.16
CA TYR A 196 11.26 14.40 14.62
C TYR A 196 10.78 14.09 13.19
N TRP A 197 10.99 12.87 12.68
CA TRP A 197 10.70 12.55 11.29
C TRP A 197 9.24 12.82 10.88
N ARG A 198 8.26 12.58 11.77
CA ARG A 198 6.85 12.89 11.47
C ARG A 198 6.63 14.38 11.28
N THR A 199 7.19 15.19 12.17
CA THR A 199 7.15 16.66 12.04
C THR A 199 7.79 17.11 10.74
N ASN A 200 8.99 16.60 10.44
CA ASN A 200 9.70 16.92 9.20
C ASN A 200 8.91 16.48 7.95
N TYR A 201 8.25 15.31 8.01
CA TYR A 201 7.40 14.80 6.94
C TYR A 201 6.25 15.79 6.66
N TYR A 202 5.47 16.16 7.66
CA TYR A 202 4.36 17.09 7.47
C TYR A 202 4.84 18.49 7.09
N MET A 203 5.93 18.98 7.66
CA MET A 203 6.52 20.25 7.26
C MET A 203 6.93 20.27 5.80
N LYS A 204 7.52 19.17 5.30
CA LYS A 204 7.89 19.04 3.88
C LYS A 204 6.67 19.08 2.96
N TYR A 205 5.65 18.30 3.26
CA TYR A 205 4.49 18.16 2.38
C TYR A 205 3.47 19.30 2.48
N LEU A 206 3.38 19.96 3.63
CA LEU A 206 2.43 21.05 3.83
C LEU A 206 3.01 22.44 3.54
N PHE A 207 4.31 22.63 3.72
CA PHE A 207 4.93 23.96 3.66
C PHE A 207 6.18 24.03 2.76
N ASP A 208 6.71 22.90 2.33
CA ASP A 208 7.98 22.78 1.62
C ASP A 208 9.19 23.40 2.35
N HIS A 209 9.11 23.54 3.67
CA HIS A 209 10.11 24.18 4.51
C HIS A 209 10.66 23.25 5.59
N CYS A 210 11.77 23.68 6.23
CA CYS A 210 12.27 23.04 7.43
C CYS A 210 11.43 23.45 8.64
N TYR A 211 11.37 22.55 9.63
CA TYR A 211 10.65 22.79 10.86
C TYR A 211 11.15 24.06 11.60
N SER A 212 10.20 24.83 12.13
CA SER A 212 10.44 25.90 13.09
C SER A 212 9.31 25.87 14.14
N PRO A 213 9.61 26.06 15.44
CA PRO A 213 8.59 26.08 16.51
C PRO A 213 7.47 27.11 16.30
N ALA A 214 7.74 28.15 15.52
CA ALA A 214 6.72 29.17 15.19
C ALA A 214 5.53 28.59 14.40
N TYR A 215 5.67 27.39 13.82
CA TYR A 215 4.63 26.74 13.03
C TYR A 215 3.84 25.67 13.78
N ASP A 216 4.10 25.39 15.06
CA ASP A 216 3.53 24.24 15.77
C ASP A 216 1.99 24.19 15.74
N GLU A 217 1.31 25.29 16.02
CA GLU A 217 -0.16 25.33 16.00
C GLU A 217 -0.71 25.20 14.59
N ILE A 218 -0.11 25.89 13.63
CA ILE A 218 -0.50 25.85 12.23
C ILE A 218 -0.23 24.44 11.66
N LEU A 219 0.90 23.86 12.01
CA LEU A 219 1.26 22.50 11.60
C LEU A 219 0.25 21.48 12.12
N LYS A 220 -0.15 21.58 13.40
CA LYS A 220 -1.15 20.69 14.00
C LYS A 220 -2.49 20.78 13.28
N CYS A 221 -2.96 22.00 13.01
CA CYS A 221 -4.21 22.23 12.29
C CYS A 221 -4.14 21.63 10.89
N LYS A 222 -3.11 21.96 10.10
CA LYS A 222 -2.93 21.48 8.74
C LYS A 222 -2.71 19.97 8.65
N THR A 223 -2.04 19.38 9.64
CA THR A 223 -1.90 17.91 9.72
C THR A 223 -3.26 17.25 9.94
N ASN A 224 -4.10 17.82 10.81
CA ASN A 224 -5.47 17.31 11.00
C ASN A 224 -6.31 17.43 9.72
N ASP A 225 -6.23 18.55 9.01
CA ASP A 225 -6.91 18.74 7.72
C ASP A 225 -6.47 17.68 6.72
N MET A 226 -5.16 17.46 6.57
CA MET A 226 -4.58 16.46 5.69
C MET A 226 -5.04 15.03 6.05
N CYS A 227 -5.06 14.69 7.34
CA CYS A 227 -5.56 13.40 7.80
C CYS A 227 -7.05 13.22 7.50
N ASN A 228 -7.87 14.26 7.70
CA ASN A 228 -9.29 14.23 7.38
C ASN A 228 -9.52 14.07 5.87
N ASP A 229 -8.74 14.75 5.06
CA ASP A 229 -8.83 14.64 3.60
C ASP A 229 -8.40 13.24 3.11
N TYR A 230 -7.37 12.65 3.74
CA TYR A 230 -7.00 11.25 3.48
C TYR A 230 -8.14 10.28 3.83
N LEU A 231 -8.79 10.48 4.98
CA LEU A 231 -9.95 9.66 5.37
C LEU A 231 -11.13 9.82 4.42
N LYS A 232 -11.42 11.04 3.95
CA LYS A 232 -12.44 11.28 2.92
C LYS A 232 -12.09 10.56 1.61
N SER A 233 -10.83 10.62 1.19
CA SER A 233 -10.34 9.94 0.00
C SER A 233 -10.45 8.43 0.14
N LEU A 234 -10.13 7.89 1.32
CA LEU A 234 -10.28 6.48 1.64
C LEU A 234 -11.76 6.04 1.58
N TYR A 235 -12.66 6.85 2.14
CA TYR A 235 -14.10 6.64 2.08
C TYR A 235 -14.60 6.65 0.62
N TRP A 236 -14.21 7.67 -0.14
CA TRP A 236 -14.57 7.77 -1.55
C TRP A 236 -14.07 6.57 -2.37
N CYS A 237 -12.81 6.18 -2.17
CA CYS A 237 -12.21 5.03 -2.85
C CYS A 237 -12.94 3.73 -2.50
N THR A 238 -13.33 3.54 -1.24
CA THR A 238 -14.13 2.41 -0.80
C THR A 238 -15.48 2.36 -1.51
N HIS A 239 -16.19 3.49 -1.56
CA HIS A 239 -17.45 3.56 -2.31
C HIS A 239 -17.27 3.28 -3.80
N TYR A 240 -16.24 3.85 -4.41
CA TYR A 240 -15.93 3.63 -5.82
C TYR A 240 -15.77 2.14 -6.15
N TYR A 241 -15.03 1.40 -5.30
CA TYR A 241 -14.78 -0.02 -5.52
C TYR A 241 -16.00 -0.91 -5.23
N PHE A 242 -16.76 -0.65 -4.16
CA PHE A 242 -17.81 -1.54 -3.68
C PHE A 242 -19.23 -1.17 -4.14
N LYS A 243 -19.48 0.09 -4.46
CA LYS A 243 -20.82 0.57 -4.87
C LYS A 243 -20.82 1.22 -6.25
N GLY A 244 -19.65 1.56 -6.79
CA GLY A 244 -19.49 2.30 -8.04
C GLY A 244 -19.25 3.79 -7.84
N CYS A 245 -19.05 4.52 -8.95
CA CYS A 245 -18.71 5.94 -8.92
C CYS A 245 -19.83 6.75 -8.23
N ILE A 246 -19.45 7.47 -7.19
CA ILE A 246 -20.30 8.47 -6.54
C ILE A 246 -20.01 9.81 -7.23
N ALA A 247 -21.04 10.44 -7.76
CA ALA A 247 -20.94 11.74 -8.43
C ALA A 247 -20.62 12.86 -7.42
#